data_4e07c5e2f43a418ceb17417159aa14b1
#
_entry.id   4e07c5e2f43a418ceb17417159aa14b1
#
_cell.length_a   1.000
_cell.length_b   1.000
_cell.length_c   1.000
_cell.angle_alpha   90.00
_cell.angle_beta   90.00
_cell.angle_gamma   90.00
#
_symmetry.space_group_name_H-M   'P 1'
#
loop_
_entity.id
_entity.type
_entity.pdbx_description
1 polymer ?
#
loop_
_entity_poly.entity_id
_entity_poly.type
_entity_poly.pdbx_seq_one_letter_code
_entity_poly.pdbx_strand_id
1 'polypeptide(L)'
;TCGIVPGIYALADSGVKVKLAVSLNSARNSIRDELMPVNRKYPLSVLKKALLYFQKKNPFRITLEYILISGVNMEDEDLKALRQFSGDLSCKINFIPFNTLPFLPYLSPGEEELKSFLLKARGALPQTITLRRSRGIDIQGACGQLVVESNKKSLRGAV
;
A
#
# COMPACT_ATOMS: atom_id res chain seq x y z
N THR A 1 2.85 -6.05 -6.24
CA THR A 1 1.48 -6.40 -6.65
C THR A 1 0.45 -5.62 -5.85
N CYS A 2 -0.70 -5.33 -6.45
CA CYS A 2 -1.87 -4.78 -5.76
C CYS A 2 -2.74 -5.85 -5.03
N GLY A 3 -2.31 -7.12 -5.04
CA GLY A 3 -3.04 -8.21 -4.39
C GLY A 3 -3.83 -9.10 -5.34
N ILE A 4 -3.30 -9.36 -6.54
CA ILE A 4 -3.84 -10.35 -7.47
C ILE A 4 -3.56 -11.75 -6.90
N VAL A 5 -4.54 -12.28 -6.19
CA VAL A 5 -4.41 -13.52 -5.40
C VAL A 5 -3.96 -14.74 -6.20
N PRO A 6 -4.51 -15.05 -7.40
CA PRO A 6 -4.01 -16.16 -8.19
C PRO A 6 -2.53 -16.04 -8.56
N GLY A 7 -2.06 -14.80 -8.85
CA GLY A 7 -0.65 -14.54 -9.14
C GLY A 7 0.26 -14.78 -7.92
N ILE A 8 -0.23 -14.50 -6.70
CA ILE A 8 0.53 -14.76 -5.46
C ILE A 8 0.69 -16.27 -5.26
N TYR A 9 -0.36 -17.06 -5.49
CA TYR A 9 -0.27 -18.52 -5.40
C TYR A 9 0.66 -19.09 -6.48
N ALA A 10 0.51 -18.66 -7.74
CA ALA A 10 1.38 -19.11 -8.84
C ALA A 10 2.86 -18.79 -8.55
N LEU A 11 3.15 -17.59 -8.02
CA LEU A 11 4.50 -17.20 -7.62
C LEU A 11 5.03 -18.07 -6.48
N ALA A 12 4.18 -18.38 -5.49
CA ALA A 12 4.56 -19.26 -4.38
C ALA A 12 4.90 -20.69 -4.86
N ASP A 13 4.16 -21.19 -5.85
CA ASP A 13 4.31 -22.53 -6.40
C ASP A 13 5.44 -22.66 -7.45
N SER A 14 5.88 -21.55 -8.02
CA SER A 14 6.96 -21.54 -9.02
C SER A 14 8.32 -21.97 -8.48
N GLY A 15 8.51 -22.02 -7.17
CA GLY A 15 9.80 -22.31 -6.54
C GLY A 15 10.78 -21.14 -6.52
N VAL A 16 10.50 -20.05 -7.24
CA VAL A 16 11.37 -18.87 -7.31
C VAL A 16 11.38 -18.13 -5.96
N LYS A 17 12.56 -17.84 -5.45
CA LYS A 17 12.75 -17.14 -4.18
C LYS A 17 12.88 -15.64 -4.42
N VAL A 18 11.81 -14.90 -4.16
CA VAL A 18 11.73 -13.44 -4.40
C VAL A 18 11.15 -12.70 -3.20
N LYS A 19 11.53 -11.44 -3.07
CA LYS A 19 10.90 -10.51 -2.10
C LYS A 19 9.57 -10.03 -2.70
N LEU A 20 8.47 -10.28 -1.99
CA LEU A 20 7.14 -9.84 -2.40
C LEU A 20 6.79 -8.51 -1.72
N ALA A 21 6.44 -7.51 -2.50
CA ALA A 21 5.83 -6.27 -2.03
C ALA A 21 4.35 -6.23 -2.46
N VAL A 22 3.48 -5.90 -1.50
CA VAL A 22 2.03 -5.83 -1.70
C VAL A 22 1.53 -4.44 -1.34
N SER A 23 0.92 -3.76 -2.30
CA SER A 23 0.21 -2.51 -2.06
C SER A 23 -1.07 -2.81 -1.27
N LEU A 24 -0.99 -2.66 0.07
CA LEU A 24 -2.11 -2.91 0.96
C LEU A 24 -3.04 -1.69 1.02
N ASN A 25 -2.48 -0.51 1.30
CA ASN A 25 -3.08 0.83 1.39
C ASN A 25 -4.21 1.00 2.41
N SER A 26 -4.88 -0.06 2.82
CA SER A 26 -5.76 -0.13 3.98
C SER A 26 -5.96 -1.58 4.41
N ALA A 27 -6.12 -1.79 5.72
CA ALA A 27 -6.50 -3.07 6.32
C ALA A 27 -8.00 -3.13 6.67
N ARG A 28 -8.79 -2.14 6.23
CA ARG A 28 -10.26 -2.13 6.29
C ARG A 28 -10.81 -2.31 4.88
N ASN A 29 -11.69 -3.31 4.67
CA ASN A 29 -12.22 -3.61 3.33
C ASN A 29 -12.94 -2.41 2.71
N SER A 30 -13.75 -1.65 3.48
CA SER A 30 -14.48 -0.48 2.98
C SER A 30 -13.55 0.56 2.34
N ILE A 31 -12.49 0.93 3.06
CA ILE A 31 -11.50 1.89 2.56
C ILE A 31 -10.70 1.29 1.40
N ARG A 32 -10.32 0.01 1.51
CA ARG A 32 -9.55 -0.64 0.45
C ARG A 32 -10.35 -0.85 -0.83
N ASP A 33 -11.66 -1.05 -0.76
CA ASP A 33 -12.56 -1.15 -1.92
C ASP A 33 -12.61 0.17 -2.72
N GLU A 34 -12.48 1.29 -2.02
CA GLU A 34 -12.44 2.61 -2.61
C GLU A 34 -11.07 2.91 -3.23
N LEU A 35 -9.99 2.72 -2.44
CA LEU A 35 -8.63 3.01 -2.90
C LEU A 35 -8.11 2.00 -3.93
N MET A 36 -8.56 0.77 -3.86
CA MET A 36 -8.06 -0.36 -4.65
C MET A 36 -9.20 -1.31 -5.06
N PRO A 37 -9.89 -1.06 -6.19
CA PRO A 37 -11.05 -1.86 -6.62
C PRO A 37 -10.80 -3.36 -6.75
N VAL A 38 -9.54 -3.79 -6.87
CA VAL A 38 -9.14 -5.21 -6.85
C VAL A 38 -9.56 -5.93 -5.56
N ASN A 39 -9.76 -5.19 -4.45
CA ASN A 39 -10.21 -5.74 -3.18
C ASN A 39 -11.62 -6.33 -3.26
N ARG A 40 -12.51 -5.77 -4.09
CA ARG A 40 -13.86 -6.32 -4.31
C ARG A 40 -13.80 -7.75 -4.87
N LYS A 41 -12.79 -8.06 -5.69
CA LYS A 41 -12.56 -9.41 -6.22
C LYS A 41 -11.77 -10.29 -5.25
N TYR A 42 -10.81 -9.72 -4.54
CA TYR A 42 -9.94 -10.40 -3.58
C TYR A 42 -9.91 -9.65 -2.26
N PRO A 43 -10.93 -9.84 -1.38
CA PRO A 43 -11.02 -9.19 -0.08
C PRO A 43 -9.80 -9.49 0.80
N LEU A 44 -9.58 -8.66 1.80
CA LEU A 44 -8.44 -8.77 2.72
C LEU A 44 -8.27 -10.17 3.33
N SER A 45 -9.36 -10.86 3.63
CA SER A 45 -9.31 -12.23 4.17
C SER A 45 -8.74 -13.24 3.16
N VAL A 46 -9.08 -13.07 1.88
CA VAL A 46 -8.57 -13.91 0.78
C VAL A 46 -7.11 -13.56 0.48
N LEU A 47 -6.79 -12.27 0.44
CA LEU A 47 -5.41 -11.80 0.30
C LEU A 47 -4.52 -12.32 1.43
N LYS A 48 -4.96 -12.23 2.69
CA LYS A 48 -4.20 -12.70 3.85
C LYS A 48 -3.88 -14.19 3.73
N LYS A 49 -4.85 -15.03 3.32
CA LYS A 49 -4.63 -16.47 3.09
C LYS A 49 -3.54 -16.72 2.04
N ALA A 50 -3.55 -15.99 0.94
CA ALA A 50 -2.53 -16.11 -0.11
C ALA A 50 -1.14 -15.68 0.39
N LEU A 51 -1.05 -14.63 1.22
CA LEU A 51 0.22 -14.18 1.80
C LEU A 51 0.77 -15.18 2.82
N LEU A 52 -0.10 -15.78 3.65
CA LEU A 52 0.28 -16.86 4.57
C LEU A 52 0.78 -18.10 3.81
N TYR A 53 0.17 -18.42 2.69
CA TYR A 53 0.64 -19.50 1.82
C TYR A 53 2.01 -19.18 1.20
N PHE A 54 2.17 -17.97 0.66
CA PHE A 54 3.43 -17.52 0.07
C PHE A 54 4.58 -17.59 1.07
N GLN A 55 4.40 -17.10 2.30
CA GLN A 55 5.47 -17.08 3.31
C GLN A 55 5.92 -18.47 3.76
N LYS A 56 5.05 -19.50 3.66
CA LYS A 56 5.45 -20.89 3.95
C LYS A 56 6.42 -21.44 2.91
N LYS A 57 6.37 -20.93 1.68
CA LYS A 57 7.19 -21.39 0.56
C LYS A 57 8.36 -20.47 0.22
N ASN A 58 8.41 -19.29 0.84
CA ASN A 58 9.41 -18.28 0.52
C ASN A 58 10.09 -17.77 1.82
N PRO A 59 11.44 -17.72 1.89
CA PRO A 59 12.16 -17.35 3.10
C PRO A 59 12.17 -15.85 3.40
N PHE A 60 11.77 -15.01 2.43
CA PHE A 60 11.85 -13.57 2.59
C PHE A 60 10.61 -13.00 3.26
N ARG A 61 10.79 -11.96 4.09
CA ARG A 61 9.68 -11.18 4.64
C ARG A 61 8.92 -10.48 3.53
N ILE A 62 7.59 -10.47 3.64
CA ILE A 62 6.71 -9.69 2.77
C ILE A 62 6.84 -8.20 3.14
N THR A 63 6.78 -7.33 2.15
CA THR A 63 6.65 -5.88 2.38
C THR A 63 5.20 -5.47 2.14
N LEU A 64 4.55 -4.91 3.14
CA LEU A 64 3.25 -4.27 3.00
C LEU A 64 3.47 -2.78 2.72
N GLU A 65 3.17 -2.33 1.52
CA GLU A 65 3.21 -0.93 1.13
C GLU A 65 1.87 -0.28 1.52
N TYR A 66 1.94 0.81 2.26
CA TYR A 66 0.76 1.49 2.80
C TYR A 66 0.89 2.99 2.56
N ILE A 67 0.10 3.51 1.63
CA ILE A 67 0.04 4.94 1.34
C ILE A 67 -0.75 5.63 2.45
N LEU A 68 -0.18 6.67 3.05
CA LEU A 68 -0.81 7.48 4.08
C LEU A 68 -1.56 8.65 3.43
N ILE A 69 -2.87 8.71 3.64
CA ILE A 69 -3.77 9.71 3.08
C ILE A 69 -4.49 10.39 4.24
N SER A 70 -4.32 11.72 4.35
CA SER A 70 -4.95 12.51 5.41
C SER A 70 -6.47 12.35 5.40
N GLY A 71 -7.07 12.13 6.58
CA GLY A 71 -8.51 11.96 6.76
C GLY A 71 -9.11 10.68 6.18
N VAL A 72 -8.30 9.72 5.68
CA VAL A 72 -8.80 8.49 5.04
C VAL A 72 -8.37 7.22 5.76
N ASN A 73 -7.07 7.04 6.00
CA ASN A 73 -6.52 5.78 6.50
C ASN A 73 -5.41 5.95 7.56
N MET A 74 -5.49 7.02 8.35
CA MET A 74 -4.50 7.37 9.37
C MET A 74 -5.08 7.44 10.79
N GLU A 75 -6.27 6.88 11.01
CA GLU A 75 -6.92 6.87 12.30
C GLU A 75 -6.46 5.68 13.18
N ASP A 76 -6.78 5.72 14.47
CA ASP A 76 -6.45 4.64 15.42
C ASP A 76 -7.10 3.31 15.02
N GLU A 77 -8.29 3.35 14.39
CA GLU A 77 -8.96 2.18 13.84
C GLU A 77 -8.17 1.54 12.69
N ASP A 78 -7.48 2.35 11.88
CA ASP A 78 -6.65 1.85 10.80
C ASP A 78 -5.42 1.12 11.33
N LEU A 79 -4.80 1.65 12.40
CA LEU A 79 -3.70 0.98 13.09
C LEU A 79 -4.13 -0.33 13.73
N LYS A 80 -5.31 -0.36 14.36
CA LYS A 80 -5.89 -1.57 14.94
C LYS A 80 -6.15 -2.63 13.88
N ALA A 81 -6.78 -2.25 12.77
CA ALA A 81 -7.02 -3.14 11.64
C ALA A 81 -5.73 -3.64 11.00
N LEU A 82 -4.73 -2.77 10.83
CA LEU A 82 -3.43 -3.11 10.28
C LEU A 82 -2.67 -4.11 11.17
N ARG A 83 -2.71 -3.91 12.49
CA ARG A 83 -2.17 -4.85 13.48
C ARG A 83 -2.82 -6.23 13.36
N GLN A 84 -4.16 -6.28 13.27
CA GLN A 84 -4.89 -7.54 13.12
C GLN A 84 -4.60 -8.23 11.79
N PHE A 85 -4.48 -7.48 10.71
CA PHE A 85 -4.15 -8.02 9.40
C PHE A 85 -2.73 -8.59 9.36
N SER A 86 -1.74 -7.84 9.86
CA SER A 86 -0.32 -8.16 9.76
C SER A 86 0.20 -9.10 10.86
N GLY A 87 -0.57 -9.36 11.92
CA GLY A 87 -0.11 -10.05 13.13
C GLY A 87 0.51 -11.42 12.89
N ASP A 88 -0.06 -12.22 11.97
CA ASP A 88 0.42 -13.57 11.65
C ASP A 88 1.38 -13.60 10.44
N LEU A 89 1.68 -12.43 9.87
CA LEU A 89 2.55 -12.34 8.69
C LEU A 89 3.98 -12.01 9.08
N SER A 90 4.94 -12.77 8.55
CA SER A 90 6.34 -12.36 8.55
C SER A 90 6.53 -11.22 7.56
N CYS A 91 6.29 -10.00 8.01
CA CYS A 91 6.30 -8.84 7.14
C CYS A 91 6.98 -7.63 7.77
N LYS A 92 7.26 -6.63 6.94
CA LYS A 92 7.55 -5.25 7.30
C LYS A 92 6.50 -4.34 6.68
N ILE A 93 6.27 -3.19 7.28
CA ILE A 93 5.33 -2.19 6.79
C ILE A 93 6.11 -0.98 6.31
N ASN A 94 5.87 -0.59 5.07
CA ASN A 94 6.48 0.58 4.47
C ASN A 94 5.40 1.66 4.28
N PHE A 95 5.41 2.69 5.12
CA PHE A 95 4.53 3.83 4.99
C PHE A 95 5.06 4.80 3.94
N ILE A 96 4.17 5.30 3.10
CA ILE A 96 4.48 6.21 2.00
C ILE A 96 3.48 7.37 2.07
N PRO A 97 3.87 8.58 2.44
CA PRO A 97 2.96 9.73 2.39
C PRO A 97 2.41 9.91 0.97
N PHE A 98 1.11 10.13 0.86
CA PHE A 98 0.47 10.43 -0.40
C PHE A 98 0.98 11.79 -0.92
N ASN A 99 1.21 11.89 -2.22
CA ASN A 99 1.48 13.17 -2.87
C ASN A 99 0.17 13.70 -3.46
N THR A 100 -0.28 14.85 -3.01
CA THR A 100 -1.52 15.48 -3.51
C THR A 100 -1.45 15.66 -5.03
N LEU A 101 -2.51 15.23 -5.72
CA LEU A 101 -2.66 15.35 -7.16
C LEU A 101 -3.89 16.20 -7.45
N PRO A 102 -3.83 17.18 -8.40
CA PRO A 102 -4.90 18.14 -8.63
C PRO A 102 -6.26 17.54 -9.04
N PHE A 103 -6.26 16.29 -9.50
CA PHE A 103 -7.45 15.61 -10.02
C PHE A 103 -7.97 14.49 -9.06
N LEU A 104 -7.36 14.31 -7.90
CA LEU A 104 -7.81 13.36 -6.88
C LEU A 104 -8.31 14.11 -5.64
N PRO A 105 -9.38 13.63 -5.00
CA PRO A 105 -9.95 14.25 -3.81
C PRO A 105 -9.18 13.91 -2.53
N TYR A 106 -7.91 13.50 -2.64
CA TYR A 106 -7.08 13.05 -1.52
C TYR A 106 -5.99 14.07 -1.21
N LEU A 107 -5.69 14.20 0.08
CA LEU A 107 -4.68 15.13 0.58
C LEU A 107 -3.48 14.39 1.16
N SER A 108 -2.31 14.99 0.96
CA SER A 108 -1.09 14.60 1.65
C SER A 108 -1.22 14.89 3.15
N PRO A 109 -0.75 13.99 4.03
CA PRO A 109 -0.69 14.30 5.45
C PRO A 109 0.31 15.44 5.73
N GLY A 110 -0.06 16.33 6.66
CA GLY A 110 0.84 17.35 7.19
C GLY A 110 1.98 16.72 8.02
N GLU A 111 3.08 17.44 8.21
CA GLU A 111 4.25 16.93 8.94
C GLU A 111 3.91 16.51 10.39
N GLU A 112 3.08 17.29 11.09
CA GLU A 112 2.70 16.98 12.48
C GLU A 112 1.73 15.77 12.54
N GLU A 113 0.78 15.68 11.61
CA GLU A 113 -0.12 14.54 11.47
C GLU A 113 0.70 13.26 11.20
N LEU A 114 1.65 13.34 10.26
CA LEU A 114 2.53 12.23 9.92
C LEU A 114 3.39 11.78 11.11
N LYS A 115 3.99 12.72 11.84
CA LYS A 115 4.79 12.41 13.04
C LYS A 115 3.96 11.75 14.13
N SER A 116 2.76 12.30 14.41
CA SER A 116 1.82 11.75 15.39
C SER A 116 1.42 10.33 15.02
N PHE A 117 1.00 10.12 13.77
CA PHE A 117 0.63 8.79 13.28
C PHE A 117 1.78 7.78 13.38
N LEU A 118 2.99 8.15 12.97
CA LEU A 118 4.15 7.26 13.03
C LEU A 118 4.54 6.90 14.46
N LEU A 119 4.39 7.83 15.41
CA LEU A 119 4.62 7.55 16.83
C LEU A 119 3.63 6.51 17.35
N LYS A 120 2.33 6.70 17.08
CA LYS A 120 1.28 5.73 17.41
C LYS A 120 1.51 4.37 16.74
N ALA A 121 1.86 4.37 15.46
CA ALA A 121 2.12 3.14 14.70
C ALA A 121 3.27 2.33 15.30
N ARG A 122 4.36 2.99 15.74
CA ARG A 122 5.49 2.31 16.41
C ARG A 122 5.10 1.66 17.74
N GLY A 123 4.18 2.26 18.48
CA GLY A 123 3.64 1.67 19.71
C GLY A 123 2.61 0.57 19.49
N ALA A 124 1.86 0.63 18.39
CA ALA A 124 0.76 -0.29 18.12
C ALA A 124 1.15 -1.53 17.32
N LEU A 125 2.16 -1.45 16.45
CA LEU A 125 2.52 -2.50 15.49
C LEU A 125 3.83 -3.19 15.91
N PRO A 126 3.85 -4.54 16.01
CA PRO A 126 5.06 -5.29 16.32
C PRO A 126 6.00 -5.44 15.11
N GLN A 127 5.55 -5.10 13.91
CA GLN A 127 6.34 -5.20 12.68
C GLN A 127 7.38 -4.08 12.56
N THR A 128 8.45 -4.34 11.83
CA THR A 128 9.38 -3.28 11.41
C THR A 128 8.67 -2.28 10.51
N ILE A 129 8.72 -1.02 10.88
CA ILE A 129 8.13 0.10 10.14
C ILE A 129 9.23 0.90 9.45
N THR A 130 9.03 1.23 8.20
CA THR A 130 9.85 2.18 7.43
C THR A 130 8.96 3.29 6.87
N LEU A 131 9.51 4.49 6.78
CA LEU A 131 8.90 5.62 6.07
C LEU A 131 9.69 5.88 4.80
N ARG A 132 9.01 5.76 3.67
CA ARG A 132 9.58 6.11 2.37
C ARG A 132 9.02 7.45 1.92
N ARG A 133 9.83 8.50 1.96
CA ARG A 133 9.49 9.78 1.34
C ARG A 133 9.79 9.72 -0.15
N SER A 134 8.84 10.14 -0.97
CA SER A 134 9.07 10.29 -2.42
C SER A 134 10.12 11.37 -2.65
N ARG A 135 11.16 11.06 -3.39
CA ARG A 135 12.11 12.05 -3.92
C ARG A 135 11.56 12.53 -5.27
N GLY A 136 11.68 13.81 -5.58
CA GLY A 136 11.27 14.36 -6.88
C GLY A 136 9.85 14.93 -6.90
N ILE A 137 9.35 15.42 -5.77
CA ILE A 137 8.07 16.17 -5.70
C ILE A 137 8.16 17.40 -6.61
N ASP A 138 9.32 18.03 -6.64
CA ASP A 138 9.64 19.27 -7.39
C ASP A 138 9.62 19.07 -8.90
N ILE A 139 9.79 17.85 -9.41
CA ILE A 139 9.84 17.50 -10.83
C ILE A 139 8.67 16.61 -11.28
N GLN A 140 7.60 16.51 -10.47
CA GLN A 140 6.43 15.63 -10.72
C GLN A 140 6.80 14.18 -11.07
N GLY A 141 7.96 13.71 -10.59
CA GLY A 141 8.51 12.38 -10.87
C GLY A 141 8.00 11.26 -9.94
N ALA A 142 6.94 11.49 -9.16
CA ALA A 142 6.38 10.46 -8.29
C ALA A 142 5.65 9.37 -9.11
N CYS A 143 5.61 8.15 -8.56
CA CYS A 143 4.99 6.99 -9.21
C CYS A 143 3.54 7.28 -9.61
N GLY A 144 3.22 7.16 -10.91
CA GLY A 144 1.92 7.45 -11.49
C GLY A 144 1.75 8.87 -12.06
N GLN A 145 2.59 9.85 -11.73
CA GLN A 145 2.49 11.22 -12.26
C GLN A 145 2.85 11.31 -13.75
N LEU A 146 3.86 10.57 -14.20
CA LEU A 146 4.31 10.57 -15.61
C LEU A 146 3.26 10.01 -16.58
N VAL A 147 2.42 9.08 -16.15
CA VAL A 147 1.37 8.47 -17.00
C VAL A 147 0.26 9.48 -17.32
N VAL A 148 -0.03 10.40 -16.41
CA VAL A 148 -1.11 11.39 -16.57
C VAL A 148 -0.73 12.48 -17.58
N GLU A 149 0.56 12.88 -17.62
CA GLU A 149 1.01 13.88 -18.59
C GLU A 149 1.07 13.34 -20.03
N SER A 150 1.47 12.07 -20.20
CA SER A 150 1.46 11.43 -21.52
C SER A 150 0.05 11.32 -22.10
N ASN A 151 -0.95 10.99 -21.27
CA ASN A 151 -2.36 10.94 -21.69
C ASN A 151 -2.94 12.33 -22.02
N LYS A 152 -2.54 13.40 -21.32
CA LYS A 152 -2.94 14.77 -21.65
C LYS A 152 -2.34 15.26 -22.97
N LYS A 153 -1.12 14.85 -23.32
CA LYS A 153 -0.50 15.19 -24.62
C LYS A 153 -1.15 14.45 -25.78
N SER A 154 -1.55 13.19 -25.58
CA SER A 154 -2.27 12.40 -26.59
C SER A 154 -3.65 12.98 -26.93
N LEU A 155 -4.37 13.54 -25.95
CA LEU A 155 -5.68 14.15 -26.13
C LEU A 155 -5.63 15.57 -26.76
N ARG A 156 -4.48 16.25 -26.71
CA ARG A 156 -4.29 17.58 -27.34
C ARG A 156 -3.75 17.53 -28.76
N GLY A 157 -3.30 16.38 -29.22
CA GLY A 157 -2.81 16.17 -30.61
C GLY A 157 -3.84 15.60 -31.58
N ALA A 158 -5.12 15.49 -31.19
CA ALA A 158 -6.21 14.96 -32.00
C ALA A 158 -7.29 16.05 -32.26
N VAL A 159 -6.84 17.27 -32.59
CA VAL A 159 -7.72 18.34 -33.15
C VAL A 159 -7.08 18.87 -34.41
#